data_e95d6d655e5b6c86c5f31657ad6ce4de
#
_entry.id   e95d6d655e5b6c86c5f31657ad6ce4de
#
_cell.length_a   1.000
_cell.length_b   1.000
_cell.length_c   1.000
_cell.angle_alpha   90.00
_cell.angle_beta   90.00
_cell.angle_gamma   90.00
#
_symmetry.space_group_name_H-M   'P 1'
#
loop_
_entity.id
_entity.type
_entity.pdbx_description
1 polymer ?
#
loop_
_entity_poly.entity_id
_entity_poly.type
_entity_poly.pdbx_seq_one_letter_code
_entity_poly.pdbx_strand_id
1 'polypeptide(L)'
;VTTIRIRQNRTIFVRTIDILALYADSHSFVGTKYGLEEKIKRDGFDYIAGEQRGECSITKLESGMIDYDEVLRFILDLIERNRWNVRAICYDPFAMGYLIPEFEKRNLPLFEVRQGVRTLSTPTTRFRDDLFNGKLKHPDNQLLAYAVNNAILKYDSNNNALIDKAKNATKIDPIAALMNAYTIAMDQSKESEVAPNDFYSSDDFSF
;
A
#
# COMPACT_ATOMS: atom_id res chain seq x y z
N VAL A 1 9.42 -3.50 10.73
CA VAL A 1 8.82 -2.17 10.47
C VAL A 1 7.64 -2.38 9.54
N THR A 2 6.48 -1.89 9.94
CA THR A 2 5.24 -2.08 9.17
C THR A 2 4.74 -0.74 8.66
N THR A 3 4.43 -0.66 7.38
CA THR A 3 3.80 0.50 6.76
C THR A 3 2.39 0.11 6.32
N ILE A 4 1.40 0.88 6.73
CA ILE A 4 0.00 0.67 6.36
C ILE A 4 -0.48 1.87 5.56
N ARG A 5 -1.20 1.63 4.47
CA ARG A 5 -1.83 2.67 3.70
C ARG A 5 -3.28 2.37 3.36
N ILE A 6 -4.09 3.43 3.33
CA ILE A 6 -5.47 3.42 2.88
C ILE A 6 -5.64 4.41 1.73
N ARG A 7 -6.26 4.00 0.65
CA ARG A 7 -6.62 4.86 -0.48
C ARG A 7 -8.13 4.87 -0.74
N GLN A 8 -8.58 5.84 -1.52
CA GLN A 8 -9.96 6.13 -1.91
C GLN A 8 -10.77 4.92 -2.41
N ASN A 9 -10.10 3.98 -3.07
CA ASN A 9 -10.72 2.72 -3.50
C ASN A 9 -10.49 1.57 -2.52
N ARG A 10 -9.99 1.89 -1.32
CA ARG A 10 -10.18 1.05 -0.15
C ARG A 10 -9.31 -0.19 -0.13
N THR A 11 -8.10 -0.07 -0.60
CA THR A 11 -7.05 -1.07 -0.43
C THR A 11 -6.16 -0.67 0.72
N ILE A 12 -6.01 -1.56 1.68
CA ILE A 12 -5.02 -1.46 2.75
C ILE A 12 -3.79 -2.21 2.27
N PHE A 13 -2.66 -1.55 2.38
CA PHE A 13 -1.40 -2.16 2.09
C PHE A 13 -0.58 -2.29 3.38
N VAL A 14 -0.21 -3.52 3.70
CA VAL A 14 0.61 -3.84 4.85
C VAL A 14 1.96 -4.33 4.38
N ARG A 15 3.01 -3.74 4.91
CA ARG A 15 4.38 -4.15 4.62
C ARG A 15 5.11 -4.51 5.91
N THR A 16 5.75 -5.68 5.91
CA THR A 16 6.74 -6.08 6.89
C THR A 16 8.11 -6.07 6.22
N ILE A 17 9.11 -5.42 6.82
CA ILE A 17 10.50 -5.51 6.38
C ILE A 17 11.14 -6.66 7.15
N ASP A 18 11.50 -7.70 6.45
CA ASP A 18 12.51 -8.63 6.92
C ASP A 18 13.90 -8.14 6.48
N ILE A 19 14.94 -8.44 7.23
CA ILE A 19 16.29 -7.88 7.05
C ILE A 19 16.85 -8.05 5.63
N LEU A 20 16.23 -8.90 4.78
CA LEU A 20 16.69 -9.23 3.44
C LEU A 20 15.64 -9.04 2.32
N ALA A 21 14.38 -8.74 2.62
CA ALA A 21 13.35 -8.55 1.59
C ALA A 21 12.17 -7.72 2.10
N LEU A 22 11.59 -6.94 1.17
CA LEU A 22 10.37 -6.21 1.40
C LEU A 22 9.17 -7.13 1.23
N TYR A 23 8.38 -7.33 2.27
CA TYR A 23 7.15 -8.12 2.18
C TYR A 23 5.95 -7.20 1.94
N ALA A 24 5.19 -7.52 0.91
CA ALA A 24 4.07 -6.73 0.45
C ALA A 24 2.80 -7.58 0.50
N ASP A 25 1.79 -7.15 1.23
CA ASP A 25 0.46 -7.75 1.23
C ASP A 25 -0.60 -6.68 1.04
N SER A 26 -1.78 -7.04 0.54
CA SER A 26 -2.86 -6.10 0.30
C SER A 26 -4.21 -6.67 0.71
N HIS A 27 -5.07 -5.79 1.23
CA HIS A 27 -6.48 -6.05 1.46
C HIS A 27 -7.32 -4.89 0.96
N SER A 28 -8.42 -5.16 0.28
CA SER A 28 -9.28 -4.13 -0.32
C SER A 28 -10.67 -4.11 0.31
N PHE A 29 -11.24 -2.92 0.50
CA PHE A 29 -12.64 -2.75 0.87
C PHE A 29 -13.48 -2.43 -0.37
N VAL A 30 -14.52 -3.21 -0.60
CA VAL A 30 -15.29 -3.22 -1.85
C VAL A 30 -16.68 -2.66 -1.62
N GLY A 31 -16.98 -1.49 -2.17
CA GLY A 31 -18.32 -0.93 -2.18
C GLY A 31 -19.16 -1.49 -3.33
N THR A 32 -20.47 -1.59 -3.11
CA THR A 32 -21.43 -2.21 -4.04
C THR A 32 -22.57 -1.27 -4.44
N LYS A 33 -22.34 0.04 -4.43
CA LYS A 33 -23.36 1.07 -4.68
C LYS A 33 -24.25 0.82 -5.92
N TYR A 34 -23.71 0.17 -6.94
CA TYR A 34 -24.43 -0.14 -8.18
C TYR A 34 -24.67 -1.65 -8.37
N GLY A 35 -24.65 -2.42 -7.25
CA GLY A 35 -24.74 -3.88 -7.26
C GLY A 35 -23.38 -4.58 -7.39
N LEU A 36 -23.25 -5.70 -6.68
CA LEU A 36 -22.01 -6.48 -6.66
C LEU A 36 -21.75 -7.17 -8.02
N GLU A 37 -22.80 -7.75 -8.61
CA GLU A 37 -22.70 -8.45 -9.91
C GLU A 37 -22.23 -7.50 -11.02
N GLU A 38 -22.84 -6.32 -11.11
CA GLU A 38 -22.43 -5.28 -12.07
C GLU A 38 -20.99 -4.84 -11.84
N LYS A 39 -20.56 -4.76 -10.58
CA LYS A 39 -19.20 -4.44 -10.25
C LYS A 39 -18.21 -5.53 -10.68
N ILE A 40 -18.53 -6.80 -10.42
CA ILE A 40 -17.73 -7.96 -10.85
C ILE A 40 -17.59 -7.96 -12.38
N LYS A 41 -18.72 -7.79 -13.09
CA LYS A 41 -18.74 -7.74 -14.56
C LYS A 41 -17.92 -6.59 -15.13
N ARG A 42 -18.07 -5.39 -14.56
CA ARG A 42 -17.36 -4.19 -15.01
C ARG A 42 -15.87 -4.27 -14.75
N ASP A 43 -15.48 -4.67 -13.53
CA ASP A 43 -14.10 -4.69 -13.09
C ASP A 43 -13.36 -5.96 -13.58
N GLY A 44 -14.10 -7.04 -13.95
CA GLY A 44 -13.52 -8.30 -14.41
C GLY A 44 -12.80 -9.10 -13.33
N PHE A 45 -13.19 -8.91 -12.06
CA PHE A 45 -12.62 -9.62 -10.91
C PHE A 45 -13.74 -10.18 -10.02
N ASP A 46 -13.62 -11.45 -9.66
CA ASP A 46 -14.55 -12.11 -8.73
C ASP A 46 -14.26 -11.71 -7.29
N TYR A 47 -14.94 -10.67 -6.82
CA TYR A 47 -14.81 -10.18 -5.46
C TYR A 47 -15.35 -11.15 -4.41
N ILE A 48 -16.31 -12.03 -4.76
CA ILE A 48 -16.85 -13.05 -3.84
C ILE A 48 -15.75 -14.06 -3.53
N ALA A 49 -15.10 -14.58 -4.54
CA ALA A 49 -13.96 -15.47 -4.35
C ALA A 49 -12.79 -14.75 -3.68
N GLY A 50 -12.55 -13.48 -3.98
CA GLY A 50 -11.54 -12.65 -3.30
C GLY A 50 -11.81 -12.49 -1.81
N GLU A 51 -13.06 -12.29 -1.40
CA GLU A 51 -13.44 -12.22 0.02
C GLU A 51 -13.22 -13.56 0.73
N GLN A 52 -13.60 -14.67 0.10
CA GLN A 52 -13.36 -16.02 0.63
C GLN A 52 -11.87 -16.32 0.86
N ARG A 53 -10.98 -15.78 0.03
CA ARG A 53 -9.53 -15.89 0.19
C ARG A 53 -8.94 -14.88 1.18
N GLY A 54 -9.75 -13.95 1.71
CA GLY A 54 -9.30 -12.88 2.62
C GLY A 54 -8.58 -11.71 1.93
N GLU A 55 -8.69 -11.59 0.61
CA GLU A 55 -8.04 -10.54 -0.18
C GLU A 55 -8.82 -9.22 -0.16
N CYS A 56 -10.11 -9.29 0.14
CA CYS A 56 -10.98 -8.12 0.28
C CYS A 56 -12.12 -8.35 1.26
N SER A 57 -12.78 -7.25 1.66
CA SER A 57 -14.05 -7.25 2.39
C SER A 57 -15.11 -6.54 1.55
N ILE A 58 -16.23 -7.20 1.28
CA ILE A 58 -17.38 -6.61 0.59
C ILE A 58 -18.25 -5.92 1.63
N THR A 59 -18.62 -4.66 1.35
CA THR A 59 -19.46 -3.89 2.27
C THR A 59 -20.78 -4.59 2.55
N LYS A 60 -21.19 -4.57 3.83
CA LYS A 60 -22.48 -5.07 4.29
C LYS A 60 -23.53 -3.96 4.45
N LEU A 61 -23.15 -2.70 4.20
CA LEU A 61 -24.07 -1.58 4.27
C LEU A 61 -25.07 -1.65 3.11
N GLU A 62 -26.37 -1.49 3.41
CA GLU A 62 -27.45 -1.46 2.41
C GLU A 62 -27.23 -0.35 1.36
N SER A 63 -26.60 0.76 1.76
CA SER A 63 -26.24 1.84 0.83
C SER A 63 -25.21 1.43 -0.21
N GLY A 64 -24.56 0.28 -0.05
CA GLY A 64 -23.41 -0.16 -0.86
C GLY A 64 -22.18 0.72 -0.76
N MET A 65 -22.18 1.70 0.16
CA MET A 65 -21.01 2.50 0.47
C MET A 65 -20.05 1.67 1.32
N ILE A 66 -18.78 2.08 1.37
CA ILE A 66 -17.85 1.41 2.28
C ILE A 66 -18.07 1.89 3.70
N ASP A 67 -18.04 0.93 4.58
CA ASP A 67 -18.02 1.15 6.01
C ASP A 67 -16.62 1.54 6.47
N TYR A 68 -16.41 2.82 6.74
CA TYR A 68 -15.12 3.31 7.25
C TYR A 68 -14.83 2.85 8.67
N ASP A 69 -15.86 2.52 9.48
CA ASP A 69 -15.65 1.92 10.78
C ASP A 69 -15.13 0.49 10.67
N GLU A 70 -15.58 -0.25 9.65
CA GLU A 70 -15.01 -1.56 9.33
C GLU A 70 -13.54 -1.44 8.92
N VAL A 71 -13.22 -0.46 8.06
CA VAL A 71 -11.84 -0.18 7.64
C VAL A 71 -10.96 0.13 8.85
N LEU A 72 -11.43 1.01 9.75
CA LEU A 72 -10.70 1.39 10.96
C LEU A 72 -10.45 0.18 11.86
N ARG A 73 -11.50 -0.58 12.16
CA ARG A 73 -11.40 -1.79 13.00
C ARG A 73 -10.41 -2.79 12.42
N PHE A 74 -10.49 -3.06 11.12
CA PHE A 74 -9.60 -3.99 10.45
C PHE A 74 -8.13 -3.58 10.60
N ILE A 75 -7.80 -2.30 10.41
CA ILE A 75 -6.43 -1.80 10.55
C ILE A 75 -5.95 -1.93 11.99
N LEU A 76 -6.75 -1.52 12.96
CA LEU A 76 -6.40 -1.59 14.38
C LEU A 76 -6.20 -3.03 14.81
N ASP A 77 -7.08 -3.95 14.40
CA ASP A 77 -6.98 -5.37 14.67
C ASP A 77 -5.71 -6.00 14.06
N LEU A 78 -5.32 -5.56 12.85
CA LEU A 78 -4.07 -6.01 12.24
C LEU A 78 -2.85 -5.57 13.05
N ILE A 79 -2.82 -4.31 13.46
CA ILE A 79 -1.72 -3.74 14.26
C ILE A 79 -1.61 -4.49 15.58
N GLU A 80 -2.73 -4.71 16.27
CA GLU A 80 -2.76 -5.35 17.58
C GLU A 80 -2.38 -6.83 17.50
N ARG A 81 -3.04 -7.61 16.63
CA ARG A 81 -2.78 -9.05 16.50
C ARG A 81 -1.34 -9.37 16.12
N ASN A 82 -0.74 -8.55 15.27
CA ASN A 82 0.63 -8.75 14.83
C ASN A 82 1.66 -7.99 15.69
N ARG A 83 1.20 -7.21 16.67
CA ARG A 83 2.06 -6.35 17.52
C ARG A 83 2.99 -5.45 16.69
N TRP A 84 2.46 -4.86 15.62
CA TRP A 84 3.27 -4.09 14.70
C TRP A 84 3.69 -2.74 15.27
N ASN A 85 4.96 -2.42 15.12
CA ASN A 85 5.46 -1.07 15.31
C ASN A 85 5.24 -0.29 14.00
N VAL A 86 4.12 0.41 13.90
CA VAL A 86 3.74 1.17 12.71
C VAL A 86 4.68 2.35 12.53
N ARG A 87 5.37 2.44 11.40
CA ARG A 87 6.28 3.54 11.07
C ARG A 87 5.62 4.65 10.28
N ALA A 88 4.68 4.30 9.41
CA ALA A 88 3.89 5.26 8.66
C ALA A 88 2.59 4.62 8.17
N ILE A 89 1.50 5.38 8.23
CA ILE A 89 0.28 5.15 7.48
C ILE A 89 0.31 6.15 6.31
N CYS A 90 0.68 5.65 5.13
CA CYS A 90 0.78 6.47 3.93
C CYS A 90 -0.59 6.61 3.29
N TYR A 91 -1.04 7.83 3.00
CA TYR A 91 -2.37 8.06 2.46
C TYR A 91 -2.40 9.11 1.34
N ASP A 92 -3.38 8.97 0.46
CA ASP A 92 -3.78 10.01 -0.49
C ASP A 92 -4.77 10.96 0.21
N PRO A 93 -4.50 12.27 0.29
CA PRO A 93 -5.32 13.21 1.07
C PRO A 93 -6.78 13.28 0.60
N PHE A 94 -7.05 12.89 -0.66
CA PHE A 94 -8.35 13.09 -1.28
C PHE A 94 -9.50 12.24 -0.66
N ALA A 95 -9.21 11.25 0.20
CA ALA A 95 -10.25 10.31 0.64
C ALA A 95 -10.17 9.87 2.10
N MET A 96 -9.30 10.49 2.87
CA MET A 96 -9.03 10.04 4.24
C MET A 96 -9.70 10.86 5.32
N GLY A 97 -10.57 11.81 4.96
CA GLY A 97 -11.14 12.79 5.90
C GLY A 97 -11.76 12.21 7.16
N TYR A 98 -12.41 11.04 7.05
CA TYR A 98 -13.01 10.37 8.21
C TYR A 98 -11.97 9.62 9.08
N LEU A 99 -10.97 9.00 8.47
CA LEU A 99 -10.02 8.12 9.17
C LEU A 99 -8.85 8.89 9.81
N ILE A 100 -8.47 10.03 9.25
CA ILE A 100 -7.36 10.84 9.77
C ILE A 100 -7.55 11.18 11.26
N PRO A 101 -8.68 11.78 11.70
CA PRO A 101 -8.89 12.12 13.10
C PRO A 101 -8.85 10.89 14.02
N GLU A 102 -9.33 9.75 13.53
CA GLU A 102 -9.35 8.51 14.32
C GLU A 102 -7.94 7.91 14.51
N PHE A 103 -7.07 8.04 13.52
CA PHE A 103 -5.67 7.65 13.64
C PHE A 103 -4.85 8.64 14.48
N GLU A 104 -5.10 9.93 14.36
CA GLU A 104 -4.47 10.98 15.18
C GLU A 104 -4.76 10.79 16.67
N LYS A 105 -6.03 10.53 17.04
CA LYS A 105 -6.41 10.21 18.43
C LYS A 105 -5.62 9.03 19.03
N ARG A 106 -5.11 8.15 18.20
CA ARG A 106 -4.33 6.97 18.59
C ARG A 106 -2.83 7.14 18.43
N ASN A 107 -2.38 8.36 18.12
CA ASN A 107 -0.98 8.70 17.87
C ASN A 107 -0.32 7.82 16.80
N LEU A 108 -1.09 7.37 15.80
CA LEU A 108 -0.55 6.62 14.68
C LEU A 108 0.17 7.57 13.71
N PRO A 109 1.36 7.20 13.24
CA PRO A 109 2.15 8.07 12.36
C PRO A 109 1.52 8.16 10.97
N LEU A 110 1.03 9.33 10.61
CA LEU A 110 0.39 9.61 9.33
C LEU A 110 1.38 10.26 8.36
N PHE A 111 1.36 9.83 7.10
CA PHE A 111 2.19 10.39 6.04
C PHE A 111 1.37 10.63 4.77
N GLU A 112 1.18 11.89 4.43
CA GLU A 112 0.49 12.30 3.20
C GLU A 112 1.38 12.04 1.98
N VAL A 113 0.86 11.30 1.00
CA VAL A 113 1.52 11.05 -0.27
C VAL A 113 0.76 11.76 -1.38
N ARG A 114 1.26 12.89 -1.83
CA ARG A 114 0.69 13.62 -2.95
C ARG A 114 0.81 12.82 -4.23
N GLN A 115 -0.31 12.73 -4.97
CA GLN A 115 -0.31 12.02 -6.24
C GLN A 115 0.35 12.88 -7.32
N GLY A 116 1.28 12.31 -8.05
CA GLY A 116 1.93 12.98 -9.17
C GLY A 116 3.39 12.58 -9.36
N VAL A 117 3.95 13.04 -10.47
CA VAL A 117 5.29 12.69 -10.96
C VAL A 117 6.38 12.99 -9.94
N ARG A 118 6.33 14.15 -9.28
CA ARG A 118 7.36 14.58 -8.32
C ARG A 118 7.52 13.63 -7.14
N THR A 119 6.40 13.05 -6.67
CA THR A 119 6.39 12.18 -5.50
C THR A 119 6.58 10.71 -5.89
N LEU A 120 5.96 10.28 -6.99
CA LEU A 120 5.81 8.85 -7.30
C LEU A 120 6.74 8.32 -8.38
N SER A 121 7.44 9.18 -9.15
CA SER A 121 8.31 8.69 -10.24
C SER A 121 9.49 7.87 -9.71
N THR A 122 10.24 8.39 -8.74
CA THR A 122 11.37 7.67 -8.14
C THR A 122 10.92 6.36 -7.46
N PRO A 123 9.87 6.36 -6.59
CA PRO A 123 9.34 5.12 -6.04
C PRO A 123 8.91 4.11 -7.11
N THR A 124 8.25 4.57 -8.17
CA THR A 124 7.78 3.68 -9.26
C THR A 124 8.95 2.98 -9.96
N THR A 125 9.97 3.74 -10.32
CA THR A 125 11.16 3.19 -10.99
C THR A 125 11.91 2.22 -10.08
N ARG A 126 12.16 2.62 -8.84
CA ARG A 126 12.88 1.78 -7.88
C ARG A 126 12.10 0.52 -7.49
N PHE A 127 10.79 0.60 -7.34
CA PHE A 127 9.94 -0.56 -7.11
C PHE A 127 10.08 -1.61 -8.21
N ARG A 128 10.05 -1.17 -9.48
CA ARG A 128 10.27 -2.04 -10.62
C ARG A 128 11.62 -2.74 -10.52
N ASP A 129 12.67 -1.99 -10.24
CA ASP A 129 14.03 -2.54 -10.17
C ASP A 129 14.18 -3.52 -9.00
N ASP A 130 13.61 -3.21 -7.83
CA ASP A 130 13.62 -4.11 -6.67
C ASP A 130 12.77 -5.36 -6.89
N LEU A 131 11.68 -5.26 -7.67
CA LEU A 131 10.88 -6.41 -8.08
C LEU A 131 11.69 -7.36 -8.97
N PHE A 132 12.36 -6.83 -10.01
CA PHE A 132 13.19 -7.64 -10.91
C PHE A 132 14.43 -8.24 -10.21
N ASN A 133 14.93 -7.57 -9.19
CA ASN A 133 16.06 -8.07 -8.39
C ASN A 133 15.63 -9.04 -7.27
N GLY A 134 14.35 -9.42 -7.20
CA GLY A 134 13.83 -10.35 -6.21
C GLY A 134 13.86 -9.84 -4.76
N LYS A 135 14.00 -8.52 -4.57
CA LYS A 135 14.00 -7.87 -3.25
C LYS A 135 12.59 -7.68 -2.66
N LEU A 136 11.55 -7.96 -3.45
CA LEU A 136 10.15 -7.88 -3.03
C LEU A 136 9.59 -9.28 -2.87
N LYS A 137 8.94 -9.54 -1.74
CA LYS A 137 8.16 -10.74 -1.48
C LYS A 137 6.71 -10.37 -1.25
N HIS A 138 5.80 -11.21 -1.70
CA HIS A 138 4.36 -11.04 -1.49
C HIS A 138 3.69 -12.41 -1.35
N PRO A 139 2.54 -12.50 -0.66
CA PRO A 139 1.74 -13.71 -0.66
C PRO A 139 1.11 -13.93 -2.03
N ASP A 140 0.55 -15.11 -2.25
CA ASP A 140 -0.34 -15.38 -3.37
C ASP A 140 -1.67 -14.63 -3.15
N ASN A 141 -1.74 -13.39 -3.63
CA ASN A 141 -2.89 -12.52 -3.55
C ASN A 141 -3.36 -12.20 -4.97
N GLN A 142 -4.47 -12.82 -5.38
CA GLN A 142 -4.99 -12.71 -6.74
C GLN A 142 -5.50 -11.32 -7.08
N LEU A 143 -6.03 -10.58 -6.08
CA LEU A 143 -6.48 -9.21 -6.29
C LEU A 143 -5.28 -8.26 -6.51
N LEU A 144 -4.17 -8.48 -5.81
CA LEU A 144 -2.93 -7.74 -6.08
C LEU A 144 -2.38 -8.09 -7.45
N ALA A 145 -2.32 -9.37 -7.82
CA ALA A 145 -1.87 -9.82 -9.14
C ALA A 145 -2.74 -9.24 -10.27
N TYR A 146 -4.06 -9.24 -10.11
CA TYR A 146 -5.00 -8.59 -11.01
C TYR A 146 -4.69 -7.09 -11.17
N ALA A 147 -4.43 -6.38 -10.07
CA ALA A 147 -4.13 -4.95 -10.12
C ALA A 147 -2.78 -4.65 -10.83
N VAL A 148 -1.77 -5.49 -10.60
CA VAL A 148 -0.47 -5.39 -11.28
C VAL A 148 -0.62 -5.61 -12.77
N ASN A 149 -1.38 -6.63 -13.20
CA ASN A 149 -1.63 -6.92 -14.60
C ASN A 149 -2.41 -5.82 -15.34
N ASN A 150 -3.17 -5.00 -14.61
CA ASN A 150 -3.91 -3.86 -15.14
C ASN A 150 -3.13 -2.55 -15.12
N ALA A 151 -1.96 -2.54 -14.51
CA ALA A 151 -1.12 -1.36 -14.41
C ALA A 151 -0.17 -1.25 -15.61
N ILE A 152 0.00 -0.03 -16.10
CA ILE A 152 1.01 0.30 -17.11
C ILE A 152 1.88 1.43 -16.58
N LEU A 153 3.11 1.51 -17.09
CA LEU A 153 3.97 2.65 -16.88
C LEU A 153 3.71 3.69 -17.97
N LYS A 154 3.39 4.91 -17.56
CA LYS A 154 3.39 6.09 -18.42
C LYS A 154 4.58 6.96 -18.11
N TYR A 155 5.20 7.48 -19.14
CA TYR A 155 6.33 8.40 -19.03
C TYR A 155 5.90 9.80 -19.49
N ASP A 156 6.34 10.81 -18.77
CA ASP A 156 6.21 12.21 -19.21
C ASP A 156 7.37 12.61 -20.14
N SER A 157 7.37 13.86 -20.64
CA SER A 157 8.41 14.39 -21.50
C SER A 157 9.81 14.44 -20.89
N ASN A 158 9.90 14.35 -19.56
CA ASN A 158 11.15 14.32 -18.81
C ASN A 158 11.58 12.89 -18.42
N ASN A 159 10.92 11.88 -19.00
CA ASN A 159 11.13 10.46 -18.71
C ASN A 159 10.82 10.04 -17.26
N ASN A 160 9.93 10.77 -16.60
CA ASN A 160 9.44 10.37 -15.30
C ASN A 160 8.34 9.32 -15.44
N ALA A 161 8.45 8.24 -14.69
CA ALA A 161 7.51 7.12 -14.74
C ALA A 161 6.39 7.25 -13.69
N LEU A 162 5.16 6.98 -14.09
CA LEU A 162 4.01 6.81 -13.20
C LEU A 162 3.24 5.55 -13.55
N ILE A 163 2.67 4.91 -12.52
CA ILE A 163 1.70 3.84 -12.73
C ILE A 163 0.36 4.43 -13.12
N ASP A 164 -0.21 3.95 -14.24
CA ASP A 164 -1.54 4.29 -14.70
C ASP A 164 -2.31 3.01 -15.08
N LYS A 165 -3.60 3.16 -15.37
CA LYS A 165 -4.47 2.06 -15.79
C LYS A 165 -4.26 1.73 -17.27
N ALA A 166 -4.18 0.45 -17.58
CA ALA A 166 -4.14 -0.01 -18.97
C ALA A 166 -5.44 0.35 -19.74
N LYS A 167 -6.58 0.30 -19.03
CA LYS A 167 -7.92 0.67 -19.55
C LYS A 167 -8.71 1.42 -18.48
N ASN A 168 -9.61 2.31 -18.89
CA ASN A 168 -10.43 3.11 -17.94
C ASN A 168 -11.29 2.25 -16.99
N ALA A 169 -11.74 1.08 -17.42
CA ALA A 169 -12.56 0.18 -16.61
C ALA A 169 -11.76 -0.64 -15.57
N THR A 170 -10.45 -0.80 -15.76
CA THR A 170 -9.64 -1.65 -14.89
C THR A 170 -9.27 -0.98 -13.57
N LYS A 171 -9.03 -1.78 -12.54
CA LYS A 171 -8.67 -1.32 -11.20
C LYS A 171 -7.20 -1.61 -10.91
N ILE A 172 -6.52 -0.60 -10.38
CA ILE A 172 -5.12 -0.67 -9.98
C ILE A 172 -4.91 -0.25 -8.53
N ASP A 173 -5.99 -0.22 -7.74
CA ASP A 173 -5.96 0.33 -6.39
C ASP A 173 -4.96 -0.37 -5.46
N PRO A 174 -4.84 -1.72 -5.48
CA PRO A 174 -3.83 -2.44 -4.71
C PRO A 174 -2.40 -1.97 -5.04
N ILE A 175 -2.03 -1.94 -6.32
CA ILE A 175 -0.67 -1.53 -6.71
C ILE A 175 -0.43 -0.03 -6.47
N ALA A 176 -1.43 0.82 -6.65
CA ALA A 176 -1.32 2.24 -6.35
C ALA A 176 -1.14 2.50 -4.85
N ALA A 177 -1.81 1.72 -3.99
CA ALA A 177 -1.60 1.75 -2.56
C ALA A 177 -0.19 1.28 -2.18
N LEU A 178 0.30 0.21 -2.82
CA LEU A 178 1.67 -0.27 -2.67
C LEU A 178 2.69 0.83 -2.98
N MET A 179 2.53 1.54 -4.10
CA MET A 179 3.46 2.61 -4.49
C MET A 179 3.58 3.70 -3.43
N ASN A 180 2.49 4.07 -2.79
CA ASN A 180 2.57 5.09 -1.75
C ASN A 180 3.21 4.57 -0.45
N ALA A 181 2.96 3.32 -0.06
CA ALA A 181 3.68 2.69 1.04
C ALA A 181 5.17 2.57 0.73
N TYR A 182 5.50 2.22 -0.52
CA TYR A 182 6.87 2.07 -0.99
C TYR A 182 7.64 3.39 -0.98
N THR A 183 6.98 4.54 -1.11
CA THR A 183 7.61 5.86 -1.01
C THR A 183 8.40 6.05 0.28
N ILE A 184 7.86 5.59 1.41
CA ILE A 184 8.57 5.64 2.70
C ILE A 184 9.50 4.44 2.87
N ALA A 185 9.08 3.30 2.38
CA ALA A 185 9.77 2.06 2.56
C ALA A 185 11.12 1.99 1.87
N MET A 186 11.28 2.60 0.71
CA MET A 186 12.54 2.61 -0.05
C MET A 186 13.64 3.41 0.66
N ASP A 187 13.28 4.42 1.47
CA ASP A 187 14.28 5.22 2.18
C ASP A 187 14.83 4.48 3.39
N GLN A 188 14.01 3.69 4.05
CA GLN A 188 14.43 2.87 5.19
C GLN A 188 15.34 1.70 4.80
N SER A 189 15.30 1.24 3.54
CA SER A 189 16.21 0.22 3.05
C SER A 189 17.66 0.71 2.94
N LYS A 190 17.88 2.03 2.88
CA LYS A 190 19.23 2.63 2.90
C LYS A 190 19.84 2.67 4.30
N GLU A 191 19.03 2.85 5.34
CA GLU A 191 19.51 2.85 6.72
C GLU A 191 19.94 1.46 7.20
N SER A 192 19.41 0.39 6.62
CA SER A 192 19.82 -0.98 6.93
C SER A 192 21.05 -1.46 6.14
N GLU A 193 21.50 -0.72 5.11
CA GLU A 193 22.72 -1.00 4.37
C GLU A 193 23.97 -0.32 5.00
N VAL A 194 23.78 0.57 5.99
CA VAL A 194 24.88 1.10 6.79
C VAL A 194 25.25 0.04 7.83
N ALA A 195 26.31 -0.66 7.54
CA ALA A 195 26.83 -1.73 8.42
C ALA A 195 27.14 -1.17 9.82
N PRO A 196 26.96 -1.98 10.89
CA PRO A 196 27.28 -1.56 12.26
C PRO A 196 28.78 -1.28 12.52
N ASN A 197 29.63 -1.43 11.52
CA ASN A 197 31.08 -1.31 11.68
C ASN A 197 31.63 0.13 11.63
N ASP A 198 30.86 1.11 11.18
CA ASP A 198 31.38 2.50 11.13
C ASP A 198 31.23 3.24 12.48
N PHE A 199 30.56 2.64 13.46
CA PHE A 199 30.45 3.24 14.80
C PHE A 199 31.67 3.01 15.73
N TYR A 200 32.57 2.10 15.33
CA TYR A 200 33.75 1.77 16.15
C TYR A 200 35.08 2.23 15.56
N SER A 201 35.07 3.01 14.47
CA SER A 201 36.29 3.54 13.83
C SER A 201 36.54 5.04 14.06
N SER A 202 35.86 5.68 15.01
CA SER A 202 36.27 7.00 15.46
C SER A 202 37.32 6.85 16.57
N ASP A 203 38.56 7.16 16.22
CA ASP A 203 39.75 7.25 17.09
C ASP A 203 39.66 8.37 18.14
N ASP A 204 38.52 8.51 18.83
CA ASP A 204 38.33 9.52 19.88
C ASP A 204 38.21 8.92 21.28
N PHE A 205 38.94 7.83 21.55
CA PHE A 205 39.27 7.42 22.93
C PHE A 205 40.77 7.42 23.16
N SER A 206 41.32 8.61 23.35
CA SER A 206 42.61 8.78 24.02
C SER A 206 42.36 9.14 25.50
N PHE A 207 42.79 8.26 26.39
CA PHE A 207 42.92 8.52 27.82
C PHE A 207 44.05 9.51 28.11
#